data_fc947b3cfa60ae018dcba80a1a8467fc
#
_entry.id   fc947b3cfa60ae018dcba80a1a8467fc
#
_cell.length_a   1.000
_cell.length_b   1.000
_cell.length_c   1.000
_cell.angle_alpha   90.00
_cell.angle_beta   90.00
_cell.angle_gamma   90.00
#
_symmetry.space_group_name_H-M   'P 1'
#
loop_
_entity.id
_entity.type
_entity.pdbx_description
1 polymer ?
#
loop_
_entity_poly.entity_id
_entity_poly.type
_entity_poly.pdbx_seq_one_letter_code
_entity_poly.pdbx_strand_id
1 'polypeptide(L)'
;PTPSSRNDRDTRGGTEANAFFIDDRIDIGKWTITPGIRYEMIESQQTNNLSNVKYKGDYNTALPALNVLYHLTDDWNLYANTEGSFGSVQYSQMPNRVNSGEVKPEKARTWELGTRYDNGNLRAEIGAFLINFDNQYDSNQTNDTVIARGETRHQGIESSINYALDGLSPALAGFDVYAIYAYVDATIREGVI
;
A
#
# COMPACT_ATOMS: atom_id res chain seq x y z
N PRO A 1 -13.47 28.41 -38.51
CA PRO A 1 -12.77 27.15 -38.48
C PRO A 1 -12.52 26.77 -37.02
N THR A 2 -13.29 25.79 -36.52
CA THR A 2 -13.06 25.20 -35.21
C THR A 2 -11.69 24.52 -35.20
N PRO A 3 -10.88 24.68 -34.17
CA PRO A 3 -9.65 23.92 -34.06
C PRO A 3 -10.01 22.43 -34.01
N SER A 4 -9.49 21.68 -34.97
CA SER A 4 -9.60 20.23 -34.93
C SER A 4 -8.92 19.76 -33.65
N SER A 5 -9.65 19.04 -32.81
CA SER A 5 -9.08 18.33 -31.68
C SER A 5 -8.06 17.33 -32.24
N ARG A 6 -6.77 17.70 -32.24
CA ARG A 6 -5.70 16.75 -32.49
C ARG A 6 -5.72 15.73 -31.35
N ASN A 7 -5.92 14.49 -31.69
CA ASN A 7 -5.59 13.40 -30.77
C ASN A 7 -4.06 13.36 -30.65
N ASP A 8 -3.53 14.01 -29.63
CA ASP A 8 -2.08 14.04 -29.39
C ASP A 8 -1.57 12.74 -28.77
N ARG A 9 -2.45 11.81 -28.44
CA ARG A 9 -2.13 10.50 -27.89
C ARG A 9 -2.98 9.40 -28.52
N ASP A 10 -2.29 8.40 -29.08
CA ASP A 10 -2.85 7.10 -29.46
C ASP A 10 -1.88 6.04 -28.95
N THR A 11 -2.22 5.44 -27.79
CA THR A 11 -1.35 4.49 -27.10
C THR A 11 -2.09 3.19 -26.82
N ARG A 12 -1.40 2.06 -26.99
CA ARG A 12 -1.87 0.75 -26.59
C ARG A 12 -0.91 0.18 -25.54
N GLY A 13 -1.44 -0.20 -24.38
CA GLY A 13 -0.70 -0.83 -23.29
C GLY A 13 -1.18 -2.25 -23.02
N GLY A 14 -0.30 -3.08 -22.49
CA GLY A 14 -0.58 -4.42 -21.98
C GLY A 14 0.35 -4.76 -20.83
N THR A 15 -0.18 -5.41 -19.80
CA THR A 15 0.60 -5.91 -18.67
C THR A 15 0.25 -7.37 -18.44
N GLU A 16 1.27 -8.19 -18.31
CA GLU A 16 1.18 -9.56 -17.82
C GLU A 16 1.85 -9.65 -16.46
N ALA A 17 1.14 -10.22 -15.48
CA ALA A 17 1.63 -10.36 -14.12
C ALA A 17 1.40 -11.78 -13.62
N ASN A 18 2.48 -12.37 -13.09
CA ASN A 18 2.46 -13.67 -12.43
C ASN A 18 2.95 -13.50 -11.01
N ALA A 19 2.21 -14.03 -10.04
CA ALA A 19 2.55 -13.94 -8.63
C ALA A 19 2.46 -15.29 -7.95
N PHE A 20 3.48 -15.60 -7.13
CA PHE A 20 3.54 -16.78 -6.30
C PHE A 20 3.70 -16.34 -4.86
N PHE A 21 3.01 -17.02 -3.94
CA PHE A 21 3.16 -16.73 -2.51
C PHE A 21 3.11 -18.02 -1.71
N ILE A 22 3.76 -17.97 -0.56
CA ILE A 22 3.69 -18.98 0.50
C ILE A 22 3.70 -18.26 1.84
N ASP A 23 2.86 -18.70 2.73
CA ASP A 23 2.86 -18.31 4.14
C ASP A 23 2.60 -19.57 5.01
N ASP A 24 3.00 -19.50 6.28
CA ASP A 24 2.76 -20.55 7.25
C ASP A 24 2.33 -19.93 8.59
N ARG A 25 1.28 -20.46 9.16
CA ARG A 25 0.76 -20.05 10.47
C ARG A 25 1.23 -21.01 11.55
N ILE A 26 2.02 -20.46 12.48
CA ILE A 26 2.65 -21.21 13.56
C ILE A 26 2.05 -20.73 14.89
N ASP A 27 1.31 -21.59 15.58
CA ASP A 27 0.73 -21.29 16.89
C ASP A 27 1.58 -21.96 17.99
N ILE A 28 2.18 -21.15 18.89
CA ILE A 28 3.02 -21.60 20.00
C ILE A 28 2.59 -20.91 21.30
N GLY A 29 1.86 -21.61 22.14
CA GLY A 29 1.33 -21.06 23.39
C GLY A 29 0.41 -19.87 23.14
N LYS A 30 0.81 -18.67 23.58
CA LYS A 30 0.08 -17.43 23.36
C LYS A 30 0.49 -16.69 22.09
N TRP A 31 1.39 -17.23 21.28
CA TRP A 31 1.90 -16.61 20.08
C TRP A 31 1.31 -17.25 18.83
N THR A 32 0.88 -16.42 17.90
CA THR A 32 0.64 -16.81 16.51
C THR A 32 1.63 -16.04 15.65
N ILE A 33 2.47 -16.74 14.90
CA ILE A 33 3.52 -16.17 14.05
C ILE A 33 3.25 -16.60 12.62
N THR A 34 3.14 -15.65 11.70
CA THR A 34 2.86 -15.94 10.30
C THR A 34 3.93 -15.31 9.42
N PRO A 35 5.06 -16.01 9.14
CA PRO A 35 5.99 -15.61 8.10
C PRO A 35 5.40 -15.88 6.72
N GLY A 36 5.70 -15.02 5.77
CA GLY A 36 5.26 -15.18 4.40
C GLY A 36 6.21 -14.51 3.41
N ILE A 37 6.15 -14.94 2.17
CA ILE A 37 6.83 -14.30 1.05
C ILE A 37 5.97 -14.38 -0.20
N ARG A 38 5.90 -13.28 -0.93
CA ARG A 38 5.29 -13.18 -2.25
C ARG A 38 6.36 -12.80 -3.27
N TYR A 39 6.37 -13.46 -4.41
CA TYR A 39 7.24 -13.14 -5.53
C TYR A 39 6.40 -12.75 -6.73
N GLU A 40 6.67 -11.56 -7.27
CA GLU A 40 5.96 -11.03 -8.43
C GLU A 40 6.90 -10.88 -9.62
N MET A 41 6.37 -11.24 -10.79
CA MET A 41 6.99 -11.07 -12.10
C MET A 41 6.00 -10.30 -12.96
N ILE A 42 6.37 -9.11 -13.41
CA ILE A 42 5.51 -8.21 -14.17
C ILE A 42 6.22 -7.80 -15.45
N GLU A 43 5.60 -8.09 -16.58
CA GLU A 43 5.99 -7.58 -17.89
C GLU A 43 4.98 -6.53 -18.33
N SER A 44 5.44 -5.32 -18.59
CA SER A 44 4.60 -4.22 -19.08
C SER A 44 5.11 -3.70 -20.40
N GLN A 45 4.20 -3.44 -21.33
CA GLN A 45 4.52 -2.83 -22.61
C GLN A 45 3.54 -1.73 -22.97
N GLN A 46 4.06 -0.71 -23.65
CA GLN A 46 3.26 0.35 -24.22
C GLN A 46 3.75 0.66 -25.64
N THR A 47 2.83 0.82 -26.57
CA THR A 47 3.10 1.27 -27.93
C THR A 47 2.42 2.62 -28.14
N ASN A 48 3.17 3.63 -28.58
CA ASN A 48 2.61 4.85 -29.10
C ASN A 48 2.39 4.67 -30.60
N ASN A 49 1.13 4.61 -31.03
CA ASN A 49 0.77 4.33 -32.42
C ASN A 49 1.09 5.49 -33.36
N LEU A 50 1.15 6.74 -32.84
CA LEU A 50 1.47 7.91 -33.63
C LEU A 50 2.96 7.99 -34.01
N SER A 51 3.84 7.63 -33.08
CA SER A 51 5.30 7.63 -33.29
C SER A 51 5.89 6.24 -33.57
N ASN A 52 5.08 5.18 -33.47
CA ASN A 52 5.48 3.79 -33.55
C ASN A 52 6.60 3.39 -32.55
N VAL A 53 6.69 4.11 -31.42
CA VAL A 53 7.66 3.83 -30.36
C VAL A 53 7.08 2.84 -29.39
N LYS A 54 7.88 1.84 -29.03
CA LYS A 54 7.52 0.79 -28.06
C LYS A 54 8.37 0.93 -26.80
N TYR A 55 7.70 0.87 -25.65
CA TYR A 55 8.31 0.85 -24.33
C TYR A 55 8.02 -0.51 -23.68
N LYS A 56 9.03 -1.09 -23.04
CA LYS A 56 8.91 -2.34 -22.27
C LYS A 56 9.51 -2.15 -20.88
N GLY A 57 8.96 -2.81 -19.89
CA GLY A 57 9.47 -2.88 -18.54
C GLY A 57 9.22 -4.26 -17.95
N ASP A 58 10.29 -4.89 -17.45
CA ASP A 58 10.26 -6.19 -16.79
C ASP A 58 10.66 -5.99 -15.34
N TYR A 59 9.80 -6.36 -14.41
CA TYR A 59 9.98 -6.12 -12.99
C TYR A 59 9.76 -7.41 -12.20
N ASN A 60 10.77 -7.78 -11.44
CA ASN A 60 10.70 -8.93 -10.54
C ASN A 60 10.96 -8.45 -9.11
N THR A 61 10.16 -8.88 -8.15
CA THR A 61 10.35 -8.47 -6.76
C THR A 61 9.89 -9.54 -5.78
N ALA A 62 10.66 -9.71 -4.71
CA ALA A 62 10.28 -10.51 -3.56
C ALA A 62 9.76 -9.59 -2.44
N LEU A 63 8.61 -9.93 -1.90
CA LEU A 63 7.87 -9.16 -0.90
C LEU A 63 7.73 -10.02 0.36
N PRO A 64 8.72 -10.00 1.27
CA PRO A 64 8.61 -10.71 2.53
C PRO A 64 7.65 -10.02 3.48
N ALA A 65 6.92 -10.83 4.25
CA ALA A 65 6.00 -10.40 5.29
C ALA A 65 6.19 -11.22 6.56
N LEU A 66 5.93 -10.61 7.70
CA LEU A 66 5.88 -11.27 8.99
C LEU A 66 4.75 -10.65 9.81
N ASN A 67 3.82 -11.47 10.27
CA ASN A 67 2.82 -11.09 11.23
C ASN A 67 3.06 -11.85 12.54
N VAL A 68 2.99 -11.14 13.67
CA VAL A 68 3.10 -11.71 15.01
C VAL A 68 1.92 -11.22 15.84
N LEU A 69 1.19 -12.15 16.41
CA LEU A 69 0.08 -11.89 17.31
C LEU A 69 0.39 -12.52 18.66
N TYR A 70 0.16 -11.78 19.73
CA TYR A 70 0.28 -12.26 21.10
C TYR A 70 -1.09 -12.17 21.80
N HIS A 71 -1.64 -13.29 22.20
CA HIS A 71 -2.90 -13.38 22.93
C HIS A 71 -2.69 -13.11 24.42
N LEU A 72 -2.94 -11.86 24.84
CA LEU A 72 -2.87 -11.47 26.25
C LEU A 72 -3.91 -12.21 27.08
N THR A 73 -5.17 -12.11 26.59
CA THR A 73 -6.36 -12.83 27.08
C THR A 73 -7.17 -13.32 25.87
N ASP A 74 -8.32 -13.94 26.11
CA ASP A 74 -9.23 -14.36 25.03
C ASP A 74 -9.77 -13.16 24.24
N ASP A 75 -9.94 -12.01 24.90
CA ASP A 75 -10.51 -10.79 24.32
C ASP A 75 -9.45 -9.76 23.91
N TRP A 76 -8.18 -9.92 24.32
CA TRP A 76 -7.16 -8.89 24.14
C TRP A 76 -5.91 -9.42 23.46
N ASN A 77 -5.56 -8.80 22.35
CA ASN A 77 -4.40 -9.17 21.54
C ASN A 77 -3.46 -7.98 21.34
N LEU A 78 -2.16 -8.28 21.31
CA LEU A 78 -1.12 -7.39 20.78
C LEU A 78 -0.69 -7.90 19.43
N TYR A 79 -0.39 -7.02 18.49
CA TYR A 79 0.13 -7.42 17.19
C TYR A 79 1.29 -6.56 16.73
N ALA A 80 2.16 -7.18 15.95
CA ALA A 80 3.20 -6.49 15.21
C ALA A 80 3.29 -7.11 13.82
N ASN A 81 3.38 -6.29 12.78
CA ASN A 81 3.56 -6.77 11.44
C ASN A 81 4.58 -5.96 10.67
N THR A 82 5.14 -6.58 9.64
CA THR A 82 5.97 -5.91 8.66
C THR A 82 5.81 -6.59 7.32
N GLU A 83 5.67 -5.80 6.26
CA GLU A 83 5.51 -6.29 4.92
C GLU A 83 6.20 -5.41 3.88
N GLY A 84 6.66 -6.05 2.80
CA GLY A 84 7.07 -5.35 1.59
C GLY A 84 5.89 -5.19 0.65
N SER A 85 5.73 -4.01 0.06
CA SER A 85 4.79 -3.75 -1.01
C SER A 85 5.47 -3.15 -2.24
N PHE A 86 4.79 -3.20 -3.37
CA PHE A 86 5.34 -2.87 -4.67
C PHE A 86 4.28 -2.22 -5.55
N GLY A 87 4.64 -1.12 -6.20
CA GLY A 87 3.86 -0.46 -7.21
C GLY A 87 4.53 -0.58 -8.57
N SER A 88 3.87 -1.22 -9.55
CA SER A 88 4.40 -1.33 -10.90
C SER A 88 4.47 0.03 -11.57
N VAL A 89 5.44 0.21 -12.48
CA VAL A 89 5.55 1.41 -13.30
C VAL A 89 4.30 1.58 -14.16
N GLN A 90 3.65 2.73 -14.03
CA GLN A 90 2.44 3.04 -14.80
C GLN A 90 2.78 3.33 -16.26
N TYR A 91 1.82 3.12 -17.18
CA TYR A 91 2.02 3.41 -18.60
C TYR A 91 2.41 4.86 -18.88
N SER A 92 1.88 5.82 -18.12
CA SER A 92 2.23 7.24 -18.22
C SER A 92 3.69 7.54 -17.87
N GLN A 93 4.32 6.68 -17.07
CA GLN A 93 5.72 6.82 -16.62
C GLN A 93 6.72 6.20 -17.63
N MET A 94 6.28 5.23 -18.44
CA MET A 94 7.16 4.51 -19.39
C MET A 94 7.83 5.41 -20.44
N PRO A 95 7.16 6.42 -21.02
CA PRO A 95 7.81 7.33 -21.96
C PRO A 95 8.99 8.12 -21.39
N ASN A 96 9.02 8.36 -20.08
CA ASN A 96 10.08 9.11 -19.41
C ASN A 96 11.42 8.37 -19.34
N ARG A 97 11.44 7.07 -19.62
CA ARG A 97 12.68 6.26 -19.70
C ARG A 97 13.70 6.83 -20.70
N VAL A 98 13.23 7.50 -21.76
CA VAL A 98 14.11 8.01 -22.83
C VAL A 98 14.91 9.22 -22.39
N ASN A 99 14.38 10.01 -21.46
CA ASN A 99 14.98 11.28 -21.05
C ASN A 99 15.61 11.27 -19.64
N SER A 100 15.24 10.30 -18.80
CA SER A 100 15.59 10.32 -17.37
C SER A 100 16.21 9.01 -16.86
N GLY A 101 16.57 8.08 -17.76
CA GLY A 101 17.02 6.76 -17.36
C GLY A 101 15.86 5.78 -17.09
N GLU A 102 16.17 4.65 -16.52
CA GLU A 102 15.19 3.61 -16.25
C GLU A 102 14.29 3.99 -15.07
N VAL A 103 12.97 4.08 -15.32
CA VAL A 103 11.98 4.26 -14.25
C VAL A 103 11.88 2.95 -13.48
N LYS A 104 12.19 3.01 -12.18
CA LYS A 104 12.14 1.86 -11.28
C LYS A 104 10.76 1.78 -10.64
N PRO A 105 10.25 0.59 -10.32
CA PRO A 105 9.05 0.42 -9.54
C PRO A 105 9.14 1.11 -8.18
N GLU A 106 8.00 1.60 -7.69
CA GLU A 106 7.89 2.02 -6.29
C GLU A 106 7.95 0.80 -5.38
N LYS A 107 8.66 0.92 -4.27
CA LYS A 107 8.68 -0.08 -3.21
C LYS A 107 8.34 0.57 -1.89
N ALA A 108 7.63 -0.16 -1.05
CA ALA A 108 7.39 0.29 0.31
C ALA A 108 7.67 -0.82 1.31
N ARG A 109 8.12 -0.42 2.49
CA ARG A 109 8.25 -1.27 3.66
C ARG A 109 7.41 -0.72 4.79
N THR A 110 6.43 -1.49 5.19
CA THR A 110 5.52 -1.18 6.28
C THR A 110 5.96 -1.88 7.57
N TRP A 111 5.84 -1.17 8.68
CA TRP A 111 5.95 -1.66 10.03
C TRP A 111 4.73 -1.18 10.79
N GLU A 112 4.12 -2.06 11.53
CA GLU A 112 2.95 -1.73 12.33
C GLU A 112 3.04 -2.45 13.68
N LEU A 113 2.60 -1.76 14.73
CA LEU A 113 2.48 -2.29 16.09
C LEU A 113 1.17 -1.77 16.67
N GLY A 114 0.38 -2.66 17.24
CA GLY A 114 -0.89 -2.25 17.81
C GLY A 114 -1.47 -3.25 18.79
N THR A 115 -2.65 -2.90 19.25
CA THR A 115 -3.44 -3.74 20.17
C THR A 115 -4.90 -3.71 19.78
N ARG A 116 -5.56 -4.84 19.97
CA ARG A 116 -6.99 -5.03 19.69
C ARG A 116 -7.66 -5.70 20.87
N TYR A 117 -8.76 -5.09 21.29
CA TYR A 117 -9.66 -5.64 22.30
C TYR A 117 -11.05 -5.90 21.71
N ASP A 118 -11.61 -7.09 21.94
CA ASP A 118 -12.97 -7.45 21.50
C ASP A 118 -13.59 -8.44 22.51
N ASN A 119 -14.55 -7.97 23.31
CA ASN A 119 -15.33 -8.82 24.22
C ASN A 119 -16.77 -9.05 23.74
N GLY A 120 -17.04 -8.76 22.46
CA GLY A 120 -18.37 -8.84 21.87
C GLY A 120 -19.14 -7.53 21.93
N ASN A 121 -19.16 -6.81 23.07
CA ASN A 121 -19.86 -5.54 23.21
C ASN A 121 -18.96 -4.33 22.87
N LEU A 122 -17.70 -4.41 23.26
CA LEU A 122 -16.69 -3.39 22.97
C LEU A 122 -15.63 -3.94 22.03
N ARG A 123 -15.44 -3.29 20.88
CA ARG A 123 -14.30 -3.47 19.98
C ARG A 123 -13.48 -2.22 19.97
N ALA A 124 -12.21 -2.31 20.31
CA ALA A 124 -11.31 -1.19 20.31
C ALA A 124 -9.96 -1.62 19.73
N GLU A 125 -9.40 -0.76 18.89
CA GLU A 125 -8.10 -0.98 18.28
C GLU A 125 -7.31 0.33 18.27
N ILE A 126 -6.02 0.24 18.53
CA ILE A 126 -5.05 1.31 18.33
C ILE A 126 -3.78 0.73 17.76
N GLY A 127 -3.27 1.34 16.71
CA GLY A 127 -2.04 0.97 16.04
C GLY A 127 -1.20 2.18 15.70
N ALA A 128 0.12 1.98 15.72
CA ALA A 128 1.10 2.91 15.18
C ALA A 128 1.76 2.27 13.96
N PHE A 129 1.99 3.04 12.92
CA PHE A 129 2.59 2.56 11.68
C PHE A 129 3.74 3.45 11.21
N LEU A 130 4.63 2.83 10.44
CA LEU A 130 5.73 3.45 9.72
C LEU A 130 5.83 2.84 8.33
N ILE A 131 5.74 3.66 7.28
CA ILE A 131 5.89 3.24 5.90
C ILE A 131 7.06 4.02 5.30
N ASN A 132 8.08 3.30 4.81
CA ASN A 132 9.15 3.89 4.03
C ASN A 132 8.92 3.53 2.57
N PHE A 133 8.85 4.54 1.70
CA PHE A 133 8.76 4.39 0.25
C PHE A 133 10.10 4.67 -0.40
N ASP A 134 10.48 3.81 -1.32
CA ASP A 134 11.60 3.98 -2.24
C ASP A 134 11.07 4.24 -3.65
N ASN A 135 11.68 5.19 -4.36
CA ASN A 135 11.31 5.59 -5.72
C ASN A 135 9.84 6.02 -5.86
N GLN A 136 9.32 6.75 -4.89
CA GLN A 136 7.95 7.27 -5.00
C GLN A 136 7.85 8.27 -6.16
N TYR A 137 6.82 8.09 -7.00
CA TYR A 137 6.53 8.95 -8.14
C TYR A 137 5.35 9.86 -7.85
N ASP A 138 5.46 11.11 -8.31
CA ASP A 138 4.36 12.05 -8.36
C ASP A 138 4.14 12.51 -9.80
N SER A 139 2.88 12.71 -10.17
CA SER A 139 2.52 13.27 -11.46
C SER A 139 2.35 14.78 -11.33
N ASN A 140 3.20 15.54 -11.99
CA ASN A 140 2.95 16.97 -12.13
C ASN A 140 1.82 17.19 -13.14
N GLN A 141 0.63 17.50 -12.63
CA GLN A 141 -0.57 17.71 -13.45
C GLN A 141 -0.45 18.91 -14.42
N THR A 142 0.49 19.83 -14.18
CA THR A 142 0.65 21.02 -15.00
C THR A 142 1.43 20.76 -16.29
N ASN A 143 2.39 19.83 -16.26
CA ASN A 143 3.32 19.60 -17.38
C ASN A 143 3.29 18.15 -17.90
N ASP A 144 2.39 17.30 -17.39
CA ASP A 144 2.31 15.88 -17.73
C ASP A 144 3.66 15.12 -17.53
N THR A 145 4.48 15.63 -16.61
CA THR A 145 5.78 15.04 -16.26
C THR A 145 5.68 14.26 -14.98
N VAL A 146 6.35 13.12 -14.94
CA VAL A 146 6.50 12.31 -13.73
C VAL A 146 7.76 12.78 -13.00
N ILE A 147 7.61 13.13 -11.74
CA ILE A 147 8.72 13.54 -10.87
C ILE A 147 8.97 12.38 -9.89
N ALA A 148 10.21 11.87 -9.87
CA ALA A 148 10.63 10.96 -8.81
C ALA A 148 10.86 11.79 -7.54
N ARG A 149 10.03 11.56 -6.51
CA ARG A 149 10.21 12.18 -5.19
C ARG A 149 11.37 11.57 -4.41
N GLY A 150 11.85 10.39 -4.84
CA GLY A 150 12.90 9.66 -4.14
C GLY A 150 12.34 8.89 -2.95
N GLU A 151 12.92 9.07 -1.78
CA GLU A 151 12.51 8.39 -0.56
C GLU A 151 11.53 9.25 0.24
N THR A 152 10.42 8.66 0.65
CA THR A 152 9.45 9.29 1.56
C THR A 152 9.15 8.39 2.75
N ARG A 153 8.76 9.02 3.83
CA ARG A 153 8.33 8.34 5.05
C ARG A 153 6.96 8.82 5.47
N HIS A 154 6.08 7.87 5.73
CA HIS A 154 4.76 8.10 6.31
C HIS A 154 4.70 7.37 7.64
N GLN A 155 4.32 8.07 8.70
CA GLN A 155 4.19 7.49 10.03
C GLN A 155 2.95 8.06 10.71
N GLY A 156 2.33 7.28 11.58
CA GLY A 156 1.11 7.74 12.21
C GLY A 156 0.56 6.81 13.26
N ILE A 157 -0.60 7.21 13.75
CA ILE A 157 -1.39 6.46 14.71
C ILE A 157 -2.82 6.40 14.17
N GLU A 158 -3.41 5.21 14.21
CA GLU A 158 -4.80 4.98 13.90
C GLU A 158 -5.49 4.32 15.08
N SER A 159 -6.73 4.70 15.34
CA SER A 159 -7.54 4.07 16.36
C SER A 159 -8.99 4.00 15.97
N SER A 160 -9.66 2.96 16.41
CA SER A 160 -11.09 2.77 16.25
C SER A 160 -11.70 2.23 17.53
N ILE A 161 -12.93 2.61 17.79
CA ILE A 161 -13.75 2.06 18.86
C ILE A 161 -15.18 1.89 18.36
N ASN A 162 -15.76 0.75 18.67
CA ASN A 162 -17.18 0.46 18.46
C ASN A 162 -17.75 -0.12 19.75
N TYR A 163 -18.88 0.38 20.20
CA TYR A 163 -19.57 -0.09 21.39
C TYR A 163 -21.03 -0.37 21.11
N ALA A 164 -21.43 -1.64 21.32
CA ALA A 164 -22.83 -2.06 21.23
C ALA A 164 -23.59 -1.63 22.49
N LEU A 165 -24.63 -0.80 22.32
CA LEU A 165 -25.35 -0.17 23.44
C LEU A 165 -26.26 -1.13 24.21
N ASP A 166 -26.53 -2.32 23.69
CA ASP A 166 -27.22 -3.41 24.40
C ASP A 166 -26.47 -3.84 25.67
N GLY A 167 -25.14 -3.70 25.69
CA GLY A 167 -24.30 -3.87 26.88
C GLY A 167 -24.61 -2.89 28.01
N LEU A 168 -25.23 -1.72 27.73
CA LEU A 168 -25.70 -0.78 28.72
C LEU A 168 -27.14 -1.04 29.15
N SER A 169 -28.00 -1.36 28.19
CA SER A 169 -29.43 -1.63 28.43
C SER A 169 -30.03 -2.46 27.29
N PRO A 170 -30.81 -3.50 27.58
CA PRO A 170 -31.55 -4.24 26.54
C PRO A 170 -32.49 -3.37 25.71
N ALA A 171 -32.96 -2.23 26.24
CA ALA A 171 -33.77 -1.27 25.50
C ALA A 171 -33.04 -0.59 24.35
N LEU A 172 -31.68 -0.63 24.35
CA LEU A 172 -30.82 -0.08 23.32
C LEU A 172 -30.31 -1.17 22.36
N ALA A 173 -30.88 -2.35 22.39
CA ALA A 173 -30.48 -3.44 21.50
C ALA A 173 -30.61 -3.02 20.03
N GLY A 174 -29.56 -3.31 19.25
CA GLY A 174 -29.49 -2.95 17.83
C GLY A 174 -28.90 -1.57 17.55
N PHE A 175 -28.52 -0.82 18.57
CA PHE A 175 -27.77 0.43 18.42
C PHE A 175 -26.30 0.23 18.82
N ASP A 176 -25.40 0.83 18.04
CA ASP A 176 -23.97 0.92 18.34
C ASP A 176 -23.45 2.33 18.10
N VAL A 177 -22.35 2.67 18.78
CA VAL A 177 -21.63 3.92 18.63
C VAL A 177 -20.21 3.60 18.22
N TYR A 178 -19.71 4.27 17.18
CA TYR A 178 -18.33 4.12 16.74
C TYR A 178 -17.62 5.46 16.61
N ALA A 179 -16.31 5.43 16.79
CA ALA A 179 -15.41 6.54 16.50
C ALA A 179 -14.13 6.01 15.85
N ILE A 180 -13.58 6.80 14.93
CA ILE A 180 -12.33 6.52 14.27
C ILE A 180 -11.46 7.77 14.34
N TYR A 181 -10.18 7.59 14.63
CA TYR A 181 -9.19 8.64 14.61
C TYR A 181 -7.96 8.19 13.86
N ALA A 182 -7.43 9.06 12.99
CA ALA A 182 -6.17 8.84 12.29
C ALA A 182 -5.32 10.12 12.33
N TYR A 183 -4.05 9.96 12.58
CA TYR A 183 -3.02 10.98 12.45
C TYR A 183 -1.89 10.45 11.58
N VAL A 184 -1.51 11.21 10.55
CA VAL A 184 -0.44 10.85 9.61
C VAL A 184 0.51 12.02 9.46
N ASP A 185 1.81 11.74 9.59
CA ASP A 185 2.91 12.63 9.25
C ASP A 185 3.66 12.05 8.05
N ALA A 186 3.77 12.83 6.98
CA ALA A 186 4.43 12.43 5.75
C ALA A 186 5.60 13.36 5.44
N THR A 187 6.81 12.80 5.27
CA THR A 187 8.04 13.54 5.05
C THR A 187 8.82 13.00 3.85
N ILE A 188 9.42 13.90 3.06
CA ILE A 188 10.40 13.56 2.03
C ILE A 188 11.75 13.41 2.72
N ARG A 189 12.44 12.28 2.54
CA ARG A 189 13.74 11.96 3.14
C ARG A 189 14.89 12.28 2.20
N GLU A 190 14.79 11.80 0.96
CA GLU A 190 15.74 12.07 -0.11
C GLU A 190 14.97 12.32 -1.40
N GLY A 191 15.33 13.34 -2.15
CA GLY A 191 14.70 13.65 -3.43
C GLY A 191 14.61 15.15 -3.71
N VAL A 192 13.92 15.48 -4.79
CA VAL A 192 13.70 16.86 -5.22
C VAL A 192 12.39 17.36 -4.60
N ILE A 193 12.48 18.53 -3.93
CA ILE A 193 11.33 19.28 -3.43
C ILE A 193 10.74 20.14 -4.56
#